data_1d378d5301e6788ab42b583857ee695f
#
_entry.id   1d378d5301e6788ab42b583857ee695f
#
_cell.length_a   1.000
_cell.length_b   1.000
_cell.length_c   1.000
_cell.angle_alpha   90.00
_cell.angle_beta   90.00
_cell.angle_gamma   90.00
#
_symmetry.space_group_name_H-M   'P 1'
#
loop_
_entity.id
_entity.type
_entity.pdbx_description
1 polymer ?
#
loop_
_entity_poly.entity_id
_entity_poly.type
_entity_poly.pdbx_seq_one_letter_code
_entity_poly.pdbx_strand_id
1 'polypeptide(L)'
;MSRIYLDNHATTRVDPVVVEAMLPWMDRLYANPGSTTHEAGREAKLLTENAISSIASHFGVSSDEIIITSGATESNNLAVFGLCQHPRQKKRRIVSLATEHQALLGPLERLAKSGFEVVYLPVQKHPSSQAGIVDLQRVADAVDADTALVSVMLANNEIGAIQPIREIAGICSRFEVPLHTDASQAVGRMPIDIEKLGVNLLSFSGHKVYGPKGIGGLIVHPTSVPIRISPQIVGGGQQMNLRSGTLNSMGIIGLAKALELATSFCERDAKLVFELRNLMWSRLSTSVDGLLFNGPSWDEERSTPTLDQVNSERRLAGNLSLCFPKVEGQSLMLETPSLALSSGSACTSTDTAPSHVLRAIGRSEDQARATLRVGFGRFNTREEIDFAVDLLIRAYEKLSAFVA
;
A
#
# COMPACT_ATOMS: atom_id res chain seq x y z
N MET A 1 11.56 -29.02 1.97
CA MET A 1 10.33 -28.43 1.36
C MET A 1 10.63 -27.00 0.95
N SER A 2 10.11 -26.53 -0.19
CA SER A 2 10.24 -25.12 -0.62
C SER A 2 9.50 -24.22 0.38
N ARG A 3 10.04 -23.01 0.63
CA ARG A 3 9.35 -22.00 1.44
C ARG A 3 8.08 -21.54 0.75
N ILE A 4 6.98 -21.46 1.49
CA ILE A 4 5.72 -20.87 1.03
C ILE A 4 5.72 -19.40 1.44
N TYR A 5 5.61 -18.50 0.44
CA TYR A 5 5.63 -17.07 0.66
C TYR A 5 4.22 -16.50 0.76
N LEU A 6 3.84 -16.10 1.96
CA LEU A 6 2.51 -15.56 2.30
C LEU A 6 2.61 -14.15 2.92
N ASP A 7 3.64 -13.38 2.53
CA ASP A 7 3.85 -12.02 3.01
C ASP A 7 3.84 -10.98 1.86
N ASN A 8 2.93 -11.17 0.90
CA ASN A 8 2.82 -10.31 -0.29
C ASN A 8 2.38 -8.86 0.03
N HIS A 9 2.00 -8.55 1.26
CA HIS A 9 1.78 -7.17 1.72
C HIS A 9 3.08 -6.48 2.18
N ALA A 10 4.11 -7.22 2.57
CA ALA A 10 5.42 -6.64 2.86
C ALA A 10 6.21 -6.33 1.58
N THR A 11 6.28 -7.29 0.65
CA THR A 11 6.87 -7.14 -0.69
C THR A 11 6.38 -8.28 -1.58
N THR A 12 6.43 -8.11 -2.89
CA THR A 12 6.12 -9.18 -3.83
C THR A 12 7.38 -9.68 -4.52
N ARG A 13 7.35 -10.93 -5.00
CA ARG A 13 8.35 -11.44 -5.94
C ARG A 13 8.28 -10.61 -7.22
N VAL A 14 9.41 -10.24 -7.80
CA VAL A 14 9.44 -9.62 -9.13
C VAL A 14 8.94 -10.65 -10.15
N ASP A 15 8.00 -10.23 -11.00
CA ASP A 15 7.49 -11.11 -12.05
C ASP A 15 8.61 -11.47 -13.03
N PRO A 16 8.75 -12.74 -13.47
CA PRO A 16 9.79 -13.13 -14.44
C PRO A 16 9.79 -12.29 -15.72
N VAL A 17 8.62 -11.92 -16.24
CA VAL A 17 8.50 -11.05 -17.43
C VAL A 17 9.04 -9.64 -17.17
N VAL A 18 8.89 -9.14 -15.93
CA VAL A 18 9.48 -7.86 -15.52
C VAL A 18 11.00 -7.98 -15.45
N VAL A 19 11.54 -9.08 -14.90
CA VAL A 19 12.98 -9.32 -14.88
C VAL A 19 13.57 -9.32 -16.30
N GLU A 20 12.94 -10.05 -17.24
CA GLU A 20 13.35 -10.09 -18.65
C GLU A 20 13.37 -8.70 -19.30
N ALA A 21 12.36 -7.86 -19.02
CA ALA A 21 12.30 -6.48 -19.53
C ALA A 21 13.43 -5.60 -18.97
N MET A 22 13.91 -5.87 -17.76
CA MET A 22 14.97 -5.10 -17.10
C MET A 22 16.39 -5.51 -17.53
N LEU A 23 16.61 -6.77 -17.89
CA LEU A 23 17.95 -7.30 -18.18
C LEU A 23 18.74 -6.49 -19.24
N PRO A 24 18.15 -6.05 -20.37
CA PRO A 24 18.90 -5.26 -21.36
C PRO A 24 19.48 -3.95 -20.81
N TRP A 25 18.89 -3.40 -19.76
CA TRP A 25 19.31 -2.14 -19.13
C TRP A 25 20.50 -2.29 -18.18
N MET A 26 20.92 -3.53 -17.90
CA MET A 26 22.10 -3.80 -17.07
C MET A 26 23.41 -3.82 -17.88
N ASP A 27 23.34 -4.07 -19.19
CA ASP A 27 24.55 -4.22 -20.03
C ASP A 27 24.50 -3.48 -21.37
N ARG A 28 23.36 -3.51 -22.09
CA ARG A 28 23.26 -2.98 -23.45
C ARG A 28 22.67 -1.57 -23.53
N LEU A 29 21.65 -1.26 -22.72
CA LEU A 29 20.93 0.01 -22.72
C LEU A 29 21.31 0.88 -21.51
N TYR A 30 22.59 0.88 -21.13
CA TYR A 30 23.10 1.53 -19.92
C TYR A 30 23.27 3.05 -20.04
N ALA A 31 23.05 3.63 -21.21
CA ALA A 31 23.31 5.05 -21.45
C ALA A 31 22.41 5.95 -20.58
N ASN A 32 22.98 7.10 -20.19
CA ASN A 32 22.22 8.10 -19.42
C ASN A 32 21.15 8.77 -20.31
N PRO A 33 19.85 8.71 -19.96
CA PRO A 33 18.78 9.34 -20.73
C PRO A 33 18.88 10.88 -20.78
N GLY A 34 19.68 11.49 -19.91
CA GLY A 34 20.00 12.92 -19.98
C GLY A 34 21.03 13.30 -21.07
N SER A 35 21.71 12.33 -21.67
CA SER A 35 22.76 12.57 -22.69
C SER A 35 22.15 12.62 -24.09
N THR A 36 21.82 13.81 -24.57
CA THR A 36 21.16 14.01 -25.88
C THR A 36 22.12 14.13 -27.07
N THR A 37 23.44 14.24 -26.84
CA THR A 37 24.46 14.49 -27.86
C THR A 37 24.84 13.27 -28.69
N HIS A 38 24.60 12.06 -28.19
CA HIS A 38 24.92 10.81 -28.86
C HIS A 38 23.70 9.86 -28.93
N GLU A 39 23.74 8.93 -29.89
CA GLU A 39 22.61 8.05 -30.21
C GLU A 39 22.15 7.22 -29.03
N ALA A 40 23.07 6.54 -28.32
CA ALA A 40 22.72 5.69 -27.17
C ALA A 40 21.99 6.44 -26.06
N GLY A 41 22.33 7.72 -25.82
CA GLY A 41 21.62 8.56 -24.84
C GLY A 41 20.22 8.96 -25.32
N ARG A 42 20.06 9.26 -26.61
CA ARG A 42 18.75 9.55 -27.21
C ARG A 42 17.83 8.34 -27.20
N GLU A 43 18.37 7.16 -27.51
CA GLU A 43 17.64 5.89 -27.41
C GLU A 43 17.16 5.62 -25.97
N ALA A 44 18.08 5.70 -25.00
CA ALA A 44 17.75 5.53 -23.59
C ALA A 44 16.69 6.54 -23.12
N LYS A 45 16.76 7.79 -23.56
CA LYS A 45 15.76 8.82 -23.29
C LYS A 45 14.38 8.40 -23.82
N LEU A 46 14.31 8.09 -25.12
CA LEU A 46 13.05 7.72 -25.78
C LEU A 46 12.37 6.53 -25.08
N LEU A 47 13.12 5.47 -24.79
CA LEU A 47 12.59 4.28 -24.14
C LEU A 47 12.15 4.56 -22.69
N THR A 48 12.88 5.40 -21.96
CA THR A 48 12.50 5.81 -20.60
C THR A 48 11.24 6.66 -20.60
N GLU A 49 11.11 7.62 -21.53
CA GLU A 49 9.92 8.47 -21.69
C GLU A 49 8.69 7.63 -22.08
N ASN A 50 8.84 6.66 -22.98
CA ASN A 50 7.77 5.73 -23.34
C ASN A 50 7.30 4.92 -22.13
N ALA A 51 8.22 4.46 -21.29
CA ALA A 51 7.87 3.74 -20.07
C ALA A 51 7.14 4.62 -19.06
N ILE A 52 7.56 5.89 -18.89
CA ILE A 52 6.83 6.86 -18.04
C ILE A 52 5.43 7.10 -18.59
N SER A 53 5.28 7.22 -19.92
CA SER A 53 3.95 7.35 -20.57
C SER A 53 3.07 6.12 -20.32
N SER A 54 3.64 4.91 -20.35
CA SER A 54 2.91 3.68 -20.01
C SER A 54 2.46 3.68 -18.54
N ILE A 55 3.33 4.13 -17.62
CA ILE A 55 2.96 4.29 -16.19
C ILE A 55 1.80 5.29 -16.07
N ALA A 56 1.89 6.45 -16.73
CA ALA A 56 0.85 7.48 -16.69
C ALA A 56 -0.49 6.95 -17.21
N SER A 57 -0.47 6.22 -18.32
CA SER A 57 -1.67 5.59 -18.92
C SER A 57 -2.36 4.60 -17.98
N HIS A 58 -1.60 3.86 -17.15
CA HIS A 58 -2.16 2.96 -16.14
C HIS A 58 -3.06 3.69 -15.13
N PHE A 59 -2.75 4.93 -14.82
CA PHE A 59 -3.51 5.77 -13.88
C PHE A 59 -4.48 6.73 -14.55
N GLY A 60 -4.52 6.80 -15.88
CA GLY A 60 -5.36 7.73 -16.64
C GLY A 60 -4.89 9.18 -16.56
N VAL A 61 -3.58 9.43 -16.36
CA VAL A 61 -2.97 10.76 -16.23
C VAL A 61 -1.94 11.01 -17.32
N SER A 62 -1.44 12.26 -17.44
CA SER A 62 -0.35 12.61 -18.35
C SER A 62 1.03 12.35 -17.72
N SER A 63 2.07 12.21 -18.58
CA SER A 63 3.42 11.87 -18.13
C SER A 63 4.06 12.94 -17.23
N ASP A 64 3.67 14.20 -17.39
CA ASP A 64 4.13 15.35 -16.60
C ASP A 64 3.48 15.41 -15.19
N GLU A 65 2.45 14.61 -14.96
CA GLU A 65 1.86 14.43 -13.62
C GLU A 65 2.57 13.35 -12.79
N ILE A 66 3.51 12.61 -13.38
CA ILE A 66 4.25 11.54 -12.69
C ILE A 66 5.64 12.01 -12.28
N ILE A 67 5.93 11.91 -11.00
CA ILE A 67 7.28 12.07 -10.45
C ILE A 67 7.80 10.71 -10.04
N ILE A 68 8.82 10.20 -10.70
CA ILE A 68 9.48 8.94 -10.35
C ILE A 68 10.33 9.15 -9.09
N THR A 69 10.17 8.24 -8.15
CA THR A 69 10.84 8.23 -6.84
C THR A 69 11.49 6.88 -6.58
N SER A 70 12.16 6.72 -5.44
CA SER A 70 12.72 5.43 -5.00
C SER A 70 11.68 4.48 -4.37
N GLY A 71 10.42 4.92 -4.23
CA GLY A 71 9.33 4.15 -3.63
C GLY A 71 8.37 5.03 -2.84
N ALA A 72 7.35 4.41 -2.28
CA ALA A 72 6.28 5.11 -1.57
C ALA A 72 6.76 5.98 -0.40
N THR A 73 7.80 5.58 0.32
CA THR A 73 8.35 6.39 1.41
C THR A 73 8.86 7.75 0.90
N GLU A 74 9.62 7.78 -0.20
CA GLU A 74 10.05 9.04 -0.82
C GLU A 74 8.85 9.81 -1.37
N SER A 75 7.90 9.13 -2.02
CA SER A 75 6.68 9.75 -2.55
C SER A 75 5.85 10.42 -1.46
N ASN A 76 5.61 9.75 -0.35
CA ASN A 76 4.88 10.29 0.81
C ASN A 76 5.61 11.52 1.42
N ASN A 77 6.93 11.44 1.56
CA ASN A 77 7.73 12.57 2.04
C ASN A 77 7.65 13.77 1.08
N LEU A 78 7.78 13.52 -0.24
CA LEU A 78 7.68 14.57 -1.25
C LEU A 78 6.29 15.21 -1.26
N ALA A 79 5.22 14.42 -1.18
CA ALA A 79 3.85 14.91 -1.11
C ALA A 79 3.64 15.79 0.13
N VAL A 80 3.97 15.27 1.31
CA VAL A 80 3.67 15.91 2.60
C VAL A 80 4.58 17.11 2.85
N PHE A 81 5.90 16.94 2.81
CA PHE A 81 6.82 18.05 3.04
C PHE A 81 6.79 19.05 1.88
N GLY A 82 6.76 18.56 0.62
CA GLY A 82 6.75 19.40 -0.55
C GLY A 82 5.57 20.38 -0.56
N LEU A 83 4.38 19.91 -0.17
CA LEU A 83 3.19 20.74 -0.09
C LEU A 83 3.18 21.61 1.17
N CYS A 84 3.38 21.00 2.35
CA CYS A 84 3.21 21.68 3.63
C CYS A 84 4.32 22.73 3.88
N GLN A 85 5.55 22.48 3.44
CA GLN A 85 6.68 23.41 3.60
C GLN A 85 6.87 24.34 2.40
N HIS A 86 5.96 24.30 1.42
CA HIS A 86 6.05 25.25 0.29
C HIS A 86 5.93 26.69 0.80
N PRO A 87 6.77 27.66 0.33
CA PRO A 87 6.78 29.04 0.85
C PRO A 87 5.44 29.78 0.78
N ARG A 88 4.55 29.37 -0.13
CA ARG A 88 3.21 29.96 -0.26
C ARG A 88 2.15 29.25 0.59
N GLN A 89 2.49 28.18 1.31
CA GLN A 89 1.54 27.49 2.20
C GLN A 89 1.33 28.32 3.48
N LYS A 90 0.09 28.71 3.72
CA LYS A 90 -0.31 29.51 4.90
C LYS A 90 -1.11 28.72 5.92
N LYS A 91 -1.82 27.69 5.45
CA LYS A 91 -2.63 26.81 6.30
C LYS A 91 -1.73 25.89 7.12
N ARG A 92 -2.18 25.48 8.29
CA ARG A 92 -1.32 24.74 9.26
C ARG A 92 -1.92 23.47 9.81
N ARG A 93 -3.18 23.14 9.46
CA ARG A 93 -3.80 21.89 9.89
C ARG A 93 -3.59 20.80 8.85
N ILE A 94 -3.30 19.58 9.33
CA ILE A 94 -3.22 18.36 8.51
C ILE A 94 -4.16 17.34 9.14
N VAL A 95 -5.00 16.71 8.33
CA VAL A 95 -5.91 15.64 8.77
C VAL A 95 -5.44 14.33 8.18
N SER A 96 -5.32 13.30 9.02
CA SER A 96 -4.87 11.96 8.61
C SER A 96 -5.53 10.87 9.48
N LEU A 97 -5.21 9.60 9.24
CA LEU A 97 -5.75 8.50 10.04
C LEU A 97 -4.73 7.97 11.06
N ALA A 98 -5.25 7.47 12.18
CA ALA A 98 -4.43 6.79 13.19
C ALA A 98 -3.85 5.44 12.69
N THR A 99 -4.30 4.96 11.53
CA THR A 99 -3.91 3.66 10.93
C THR A 99 -2.96 3.80 9.75
N GLU A 100 -2.38 4.97 9.55
CA GLU A 100 -1.43 5.22 8.46
C GLU A 100 -0.13 4.41 8.62
N HIS A 101 0.57 4.21 7.51
CA HIS A 101 1.89 3.59 7.53
C HIS A 101 2.95 4.54 8.12
N GLN A 102 4.01 4.00 8.72
CA GLN A 102 5.12 4.78 9.29
C GLN A 102 5.77 5.75 8.29
N ALA A 103 5.78 5.40 6.99
CA ALA A 103 6.26 6.27 5.91
C ALA A 103 5.46 7.58 5.77
N LEU A 104 4.26 7.66 6.36
CA LEU A 104 3.44 8.86 6.46
C LEU A 104 3.43 9.43 7.88
N LEU A 105 3.27 8.59 8.92
CA LEU A 105 3.25 9.05 10.31
C LEU A 105 4.53 9.81 10.68
N GLY A 106 5.71 9.31 10.31
CA GLY A 106 6.98 9.96 10.58
C GLY A 106 7.11 11.39 10.02
N PRO A 107 6.82 11.64 8.72
CA PRO A 107 6.69 12.99 8.17
C PRO A 107 5.68 13.88 8.89
N LEU A 108 4.51 13.35 9.25
CA LEU A 108 3.48 14.11 9.97
C LEU A 108 3.94 14.52 11.37
N GLU A 109 4.57 13.62 12.12
CA GLU A 109 5.16 13.92 13.42
C GLU A 109 6.25 15.00 13.34
N ARG A 110 7.06 14.98 12.28
CA ARG A 110 8.07 16.02 12.05
C ARG A 110 7.42 17.38 11.75
N LEU A 111 6.33 17.41 10.97
CA LEU A 111 5.57 18.64 10.72
C LEU A 111 4.90 19.17 11.99
N ALA A 112 4.36 18.30 12.85
CA ALA A 112 3.82 18.69 14.14
C ALA A 112 4.87 19.43 15.00
N LYS A 113 6.12 18.91 15.05
CA LYS A 113 7.25 19.58 15.71
C LYS A 113 7.65 20.92 15.07
N SER A 114 7.23 21.14 13.81
CA SER A 114 7.48 22.38 13.05
C SER A 114 6.29 23.35 13.08
N GLY A 115 5.31 23.13 13.96
CA GLY A 115 4.18 24.02 14.20
C GLY A 115 2.94 23.77 13.34
N PHE A 116 2.82 22.57 12.73
CA PHE A 116 1.56 22.13 12.14
C PHE A 116 0.68 21.46 13.21
N GLU A 117 -0.62 21.69 13.12
CA GLU A 117 -1.63 20.93 13.85
C GLU A 117 -1.93 19.65 13.08
N VAL A 118 -1.58 18.48 13.62
CA VAL A 118 -1.87 17.19 12.98
C VAL A 118 -3.00 16.50 13.73
N VAL A 119 -4.12 16.31 13.03
CA VAL A 119 -5.31 15.64 13.55
C VAL A 119 -5.33 14.20 13.04
N TYR A 120 -5.17 13.23 13.93
CA TYR A 120 -5.29 11.81 13.61
C TYR A 120 -6.70 11.32 13.91
N LEU A 121 -7.48 11.05 12.86
CA LEU A 121 -8.83 10.54 12.99
C LEU A 121 -8.82 9.06 13.40
N PRO A 122 -9.67 8.67 14.35
CA PRO A 122 -9.86 7.27 14.68
C PRO A 122 -10.67 6.58 13.57
N VAL A 123 -10.47 5.26 13.46
CA VAL A 123 -11.25 4.38 12.60
C VAL A 123 -12.30 3.63 13.40
N GLN A 124 -13.28 3.03 12.73
CA GLN A 124 -14.26 2.18 13.37
C GLN A 124 -13.59 0.96 14.02
N LYS A 125 -14.08 0.58 15.20
CA LYS A 125 -13.55 -0.52 16.00
C LYS A 125 -14.41 -1.77 15.87
N HIS A 126 -13.84 -2.94 16.12
CA HIS A 126 -14.65 -4.14 16.35
C HIS A 126 -15.64 -3.93 17.54
N PRO A 127 -16.85 -4.51 17.46
CA PRO A 127 -17.32 -5.51 16.48
C PRO A 127 -17.96 -4.94 15.19
N SER A 128 -17.72 -3.68 14.82
CA SER A 128 -18.25 -3.13 13.56
C SER A 128 -17.80 -3.95 12.36
N SER A 129 -18.72 -4.22 11.43
CA SER A 129 -18.40 -4.81 10.12
C SER A 129 -17.49 -3.93 9.25
N GLN A 130 -17.33 -2.66 9.63
CA GLN A 130 -16.45 -1.68 8.98
C GLN A 130 -15.20 -1.36 9.83
N ALA A 131 -14.77 -2.28 10.70
CA ALA A 131 -13.59 -2.05 11.52
C ALA A 131 -12.37 -1.68 10.67
N GLY A 132 -11.70 -0.59 11.02
CA GLY A 132 -10.56 -0.04 10.27
C GLY A 132 -10.92 1.00 9.21
N ILE A 133 -12.20 1.26 8.96
CA ILE A 133 -12.68 2.31 8.03
C ILE A 133 -13.01 3.58 8.83
N VAL A 134 -12.66 4.74 8.27
CA VAL A 134 -12.95 6.02 8.89
C VAL A 134 -14.45 6.37 8.76
N ASP A 135 -14.99 7.03 9.78
CA ASP A 135 -16.31 7.64 9.70
C ASP A 135 -16.23 8.97 8.92
N LEU A 136 -17.00 9.07 7.84
CA LEU A 136 -17.02 10.27 6.98
C LEU A 136 -17.47 11.53 7.72
N GLN A 137 -18.33 11.42 8.74
CA GLN A 137 -18.74 12.58 9.54
C GLN A 137 -17.55 13.15 10.31
N ARG A 138 -16.66 12.28 10.87
CA ARG A 138 -15.43 12.73 11.53
C ARG A 138 -14.48 13.43 10.57
N VAL A 139 -14.41 12.99 9.32
CA VAL A 139 -13.64 13.70 8.29
C VAL A 139 -14.24 15.08 8.01
N ALA A 140 -15.57 15.15 7.86
CA ALA A 140 -16.27 16.41 7.61
C ALA A 140 -16.12 17.42 8.75
N ASP A 141 -16.11 16.94 10.00
CA ASP A 141 -15.94 17.78 11.19
C ASP A 141 -14.51 18.29 11.36
N ALA A 142 -13.50 17.58 10.82
CA ALA A 142 -12.10 17.90 10.98
C ALA A 142 -11.53 18.77 9.85
N VAL A 143 -12.14 18.75 8.67
CA VAL A 143 -11.68 19.47 7.47
C VAL A 143 -12.34 20.84 7.40
N ASP A 144 -11.55 21.88 7.34
CA ASP A 144 -11.99 23.28 7.23
C ASP A 144 -11.08 24.14 6.35
N ALA A 145 -11.34 25.46 6.35
CA ALA A 145 -10.58 26.43 5.54
C ALA A 145 -9.10 26.53 5.95
N ASP A 146 -8.70 26.17 7.18
CA ASP A 146 -7.33 26.19 7.67
C ASP A 146 -6.59 24.87 7.42
N THR A 147 -7.26 23.88 6.87
CA THR A 147 -6.66 22.58 6.53
C THR A 147 -5.74 22.73 5.33
N ALA A 148 -4.45 22.41 5.52
CA ALA A 148 -3.41 22.46 4.47
C ALA A 148 -3.41 21.19 3.61
N LEU A 149 -3.71 20.03 4.21
CA LEU A 149 -3.64 18.72 3.57
C LEU A 149 -4.56 17.73 4.31
N VAL A 150 -5.29 16.93 3.56
CA VAL A 150 -5.85 15.66 4.03
C VAL A 150 -5.00 14.54 3.43
N SER A 151 -4.54 13.61 4.26
CA SER A 151 -3.75 12.46 3.81
C SER A 151 -4.30 11.18 4.40
N VAL A 152 -4.85 10.32 3.55
CA VAL A 152 -5.53 9.07 3.92
C VAL A 152 -5.09 7.95 2.98
N MET A 153 -4.53 6.88 3.53
CA MET A 153 -4.15 5.71 2.72
C MET A 153 -5.37 5.09 2.05
N LEU A 154 -5.22 4.64 0.79
CA LEU A 154 -6.33 4.00 0.07
C LEU A 154 -6.63 2.62 0.64
N ALA A 155 -5.60 1.82 0.96
CA ALA A 155 -5.77 0.49 1.51
C ALA A 155 -4.71 0.18 2.58
N ASN A 156 -5.16 -0.38 3.71
CA ASN A 156 -4.27 -0.68 4.83
C ASN A 156 -3.51 -2.00 4.62
N ASN A 157 -2.22 -1.98 4.88
CA ASN A 157 -1.30 -3.10 4.69
C ASN A 157 -1.43 -4.22 5.73
N GLU A 158 -2.02 -3.96 6.91
CA GLU A 158 -2.15 -4.94 7.99
C GLU A 158 -3.50 -5.64 7.98
N ILE A 159 -4.58 -4.86 7.88
CA ILE A 159 -5.97 -5.34 8.03
C ILE A 159 -6.76 -5.33 6.73
N GLY A 160 -6.15 -4.87 5.64
CA GLY A 160 -6.77 -4.84 4.32
C GLY A 160 -7.90 -3.81 4.13
N ALA A 161 -8.21 -2.97 5.11
CA ALA A 161 -9.29 -2.00 5.03
C ALA A 161 -9.09 -1.00 3.89
N ILE A 162 -10.12 -0.82 3.03
CA ILE A 162 -10.13 0.11 1.91
C ILE A 162 -10.94 1.34 2.32
N GLN A 163 -10.30 2.51 2.32
CA GLN A 163 -10.90 3.76 2.75
C GLN A 163 -11.82 4.37 1.66
N PRO A 164 -12.85 5.12 2.04
CA PRO A 164 -13.79 5.79 1.13
C PRO A 164 -13.18 7.07 0.54
N ILE A 165 -12.11 6.94 -0.26
CA ILE A 165 -11.31 8.08 -0.76
C ILE A 165 -12.14 9.03 -1.61
N ARG A 166 -13.05 8.53 -2.45
CA ARG A 166 -13.91 9.37 -3.28
C ARG A 166 -14.83 10.26 -2.45
N GLU A 167 -15.41 9.71 -1.40
CA GLU A 167 -16.28 10.44 -0.49
C GLU A 167 -15.49 11.48 0.31
N ILE A 168 -14.27 11.14 0.73
CA ILE A 168 -13.33 12.06 1.38
C ILE A 168 -12.94 13.20 0.42
N ALA A 169 -12.67 12.90 -0.85
CA ALA A 169 -12.38 13.91 -1.86
C ALA A 169 -13.54 14.91 -2.02
N GLY A 170 -14.79 14.43 -1.99
CA GLY A 170 -15.98 15.29 -1.99
C GLY A 170 -16.07 16.22 -0.78
N ILE A 171 -15.57 15.80 0.39
CA ILE A 171 -15.48 16.67 1.58
C ILE A 171 -14.37 17.71 1.39
N CYS A 172 -13.18 17.27 0.96
CA CYS A 172 -12.01 18.14 0.76
C CYS A 172 -12.29 19.25 -0.27
N SER A 173 -12.98 18.92 -1.36
CA SER A 173 -13.27 19.87 -2.46
C SER A 173 -14.11 21.08 -2.00
N ARG A 174 -14.97 20.93 -0.98
CA ARG A 174 -15.80 22.02 -0.43
C ARG A 174 -14.96 23.14 0.20
N PHE A 175 -13.75 22.81 0.64
CA PHE A 175 -12.84 23.74 1.32
C PHE A 175 -11.55 23.98 0.50
N GLU A 176 -11.52 23.52 -0.76
CA GLU A 176 -10.34 23.59 -1.62
C GLU A 176 -9.07 23.05 -0.93
N VAL A 177 -9.22 21.90 -0.26
CA VAL A 177 -8.14 21.21 0.47
C VAL A 177 -7.57 20.11 -0.39
N PRO A 178 -6.23 20.06 -0.61
CA PRO A 178 -5.58 18.96 -1.30
C PRO A 178 -5.79 17.62 -0.58
N LEU A 179 -6.09 16.56 -1.35
CA LEU A 179 -6.16 15.20 -0.85
C LEU A 179 -4.98 14.37 -1.38
N HIS A 180 -4.18 13.83 -0.47
CA HIS A 180 -3.15 12.83 -0.73
C HIS A 180 -3.64 11.45 -0.32
N THR A 181 -3.27 10.43 -1.10
CA THR A 181 -3.48 9.02 -0.75
C THR A 181 -2.22 8.18 -0.94
N ASP A 182 -1.85 7.39 0.06
CA ASP A 182 -0.89 6.29 -0.12
C ASP A 182 -1.64 5.08 -0.69
N ALA A 183 -1.41 4.81 -1.98
CA ALA A 183 -2.04 3.71 -2.70
C ALA A 183 -1.13 2.47 -2.83
N SER A 184 -0.04 2.39 -2.06
CA SER A 184 0.97 1.32 -2.18
C SER A 184 0.37 -0.09 -2.08
N GLN A 185 -0.69 -0.28 -1.32
CA GLN A 185 -1.36 -1.59 -1.20
C GLN A 185 -2.48 -1.80 -2.20
N ALA A 186 -2.96 -0.73 -2.85
CA ALA A 186 -4.08 -0.78 -3.78
C ALA A 186 -3.62 -0.96 -5.25
N VAL A 187 -2.53 -0.28 -5.65
CA VAL A 187 -1.99 -0.36 -7.01
C VAL A 187 -1.66 -1.82 -7.36
N GLY A 188 -2.20 -2.27 -8.50
CA GLY A 188 -2.05 -3.63 -9.00
C GLY A 188 -2.92 -4.69 -8.31
N ARG A 189 -3.75 -4.31 -7.32
CA ARG A 189 -4.69 -5.21 -6.63
C ARG A 189 -6.15 -4.83 -6.83
N MET A 190 -6.40 -3.59 -7.22
CA MET A 190 -7.70 -3.06 -7.59
C MET A 190 -7.54 -1.98 -8.66
N PRO A 191 -8.56 -1.70 -9.47
CA PRO A 191 -8.52 -0.61 -10.43
C PRO A 191 -8.33 0.74 -9.75
N ILE A 192 -7.43 1.56 -10.29
CA ILE A 192 -7.18 2.93 -9.83
C ILE A 192 -7.47 3.89 -10.98
N ASP A 193 -8.39 4.79 -10.77
CA ASP A 193 -8.74 5.86 -11.68
C ASP A 193 -8.66 7.18 -10.89
N ILE A 194 -7.65 7.98 -11.18
CA ILE A 194 -7.32 9.19 -10.40
C ILE A 194 -8.46 10.19 -10.44
N GLU A 195 -9.07 10.40 -11.59
CA GLU A 195 -10.16 11.34 -11.75
C GLU A 195 -11.39 10.92 -10.94
N LYS A 196 -11.75 9.63 -10.99
CA LYS A 196 -12.88 9.10 -10.21
C LYS A 196 -12.62 9.09 -8.70
N LEU A 197 -11.37 8.90 -8.27
CA LEU A 197 -11.00 9.00 -6.86
C LEU A 197 -11.03 10.44 -6.38
N GLY A 198 -10.79 11.42 -7.25
CA GLY A 198 -10.76 12.85 -6.91
C GLY A 198 -9.56 13.26 -6.06
N VAL A 199 -8.46 12.51 -6.13
CA VAL A 199 -7.24 12.79 -5.37
C VAL A 199 -6.31 13.73 -6.13
N ASN A 200 -5.59 14.57 -5.38
CA ASN A 200 -4.58 15.49 -5.94
C ASN A 200 -3.19 14.86 -5.97
N LEU A 201 -2.91 13.99 -5.00
CA LEU A 201 -1.61 13.37 -4.81
C LEU A 201 -1.81 11.88 -4.53
N LEU A 202 -1.08 11.02 -5.26
CA LEU A 202 -1.12 9.58 -5.04
C LEU A 202 0.29 9.01 -5.03
N SER A 203 0.65 8.37 -3.92
CA SER A 203 1.93 7.69 -3.75
C SER A 203 1.80 6.19 -3.99
N PHE A 204 2.82 5.58 -4.66
CA PHE A 204 2.86 4.14 -4.89
C PHE A 204 4.28 3.59 -4.99
N SER A 205 4.43 2.25 -4.96
CA SER A 205 5.73 1.57 -4.98
C SER A 205 5.72 0.34 -5.87
N GLY A 206 6.79 0.14 -6.65
CA GLY A 206 6.92 -0.96 -7.60
C GLY A 206 6.96 -2.34 -6.96
N HIS A 207 7.64 -2.47 -5.80
CA HIS A 207 7.79 -3.77 -5.15
C HIS A 207 6.51 -4.34 -4.51
N LYS A 208 5.41 -3.62 -4.55
CA LYS A 208 4.09 -4.06 -4.09
C LYS A 208 3.22 -4.61 -5.24
N VAL A 209 3.65 -4.40 -6.49
CA VAL A 209 2.92 -4.76 -7.71
C VAL A 209 3.74 -5.70 -8.61
N TYR A 210 4.55 -6.57 -8.01
CA TYR A 210 5.45 -7.52 -8.70
C TYR A 210 6.53 -6.86 -9.55
N GLY A 211 6.83 -5.59 -9.27
CA GLY A 211 7.91 -4.81 -9.83
C GLY A 211 9.16 -4.77 -8.94
N PRO A 212 10.22 -4.08 -9.39
CA PRO A 212 11.47 -4.00 -8.65
C PRO A 212 11.35 -3.13 -7.39
N LYS A 213 12.21 -3.41 -6.40
CA LYS A 213 12.46 -2.52 -5.26
C LYS A 213 13.25 -1.29 -5.72
N GLY A 214 13.19 -0.21 -4.93
CA GLY A 214 13.95 1.01 -5.22
C GLY A 214 13.36 1.87 -6.34
N ILE A 215 12.08 1.66 -6.68
CA ILE A 215 11.32 2.47 -7.62
C ILE A 215 9.87 2.62 -7.15
N GLY A 216 9.29 3.78 -7.40
CA GLY A 216 7.90 4.11 -7.19
C GLY A 216 7.57 5.44 -7.85
N GLY A 217 6.48 6.05 -7.48
CA GLY A 217 6.07 7.34 -8.02
C GLY A 217 5.13 8.12 -7.13
N LEU A 218 5.14 9.41 -7.34
CA LEU A 218 4.12 10.35 -6.87
C LEU A 218 3.38 10.88 -8.09
N ILE A 219 2.08 10.70 -8.12
CA ILE A 219 1.20 11.39 -9.07
C ILE A 219 0.81 12.72 -8.47
N VAL A 220 0.93 13.79 -9.25
CA VAL A 220 0.49 15.14 -8.91
C VAL A 220 -0.57 15.54 -9.93
N HIS A 221 -1.84 15.33 -9.57
CA HIS A 221 -2.96 15.55 -10.47
C HIS A 221 -3.62 16.92 -10.19
N PRO A 222 -3.57 17.86 -11.15
CA PRO A 222 -4.25 19.14 -10.98
C PRO A 222 -5.76 18.94 -11.05
N THR A 223 -6.45 19.36 -10.00
CA THR A 223 -7.91 19.52 -9.95
C THR A 223 -8.24 21.00 -9.94
N SER A 224 -9.42 21.39 -9.45
CA SER A 224 -9.72 22.79 -9.13
C SER A 224 -8.79 23.38 -8.05
N VAL A 225 -8.12 22.52 -7.27
CA VAL A 225 -7.18 22.92 -6.21
C VAL A 225 -5.77 23.02 -6.78
N PRO A 226 -5.11 24.21 -6.75
CA PRO A 226 -3.74 24.35 -7.22
C PRO A 226 -2.75 23.61 -6.31
N ILE A 227 -2.01 22.66 -6.85
CA ILE A 227 -0.97 21.94 -6.12
C ILE A 227 0.40 22.55 -6.38
N ARG A 228 1.11 22.90 -5.32
CA ARG A 228 2.48 23.43 -5.36
C ARG A 228 3.36 22.60 -4.45
N ILE A 229 4.38 21.97 -5.01
CA ILE A 229 5.31 21.10 -4.29
C ILE A 229 6.71 21.71 -4.37
N SER A 230 7.36 21.85 -3.20
CA SER A 230 8.77 22.12 -3.11
C SER A 230 9.56 20.80 -3.22
N PRO A 231 10.64 20.76 -4.02
CA PRO A 231 11.47 19.57 -4.12
C PRO A 231 12.12 19.22 -2.78
N GLN A 232 12.26 17.94 -2.49
CA GLN A 232 13.00 17.43 -1.33
C GLN A 232 14.43 17.02 -1.73
N ILE A 233 14.64 16.62 -2.99
CA ILE A 233 15.94 16.26 -3.55
C ILE A 233 16.25 17.25 -4.67
N VAL A 234 17.22 18.13 -4.42
CA VAL A 234 17.65 19.17 -5.34
C VAL A 234 18.97 18.80 -6.03
N GLY A 235 19.22 19.33 -7.24
CA GLY A 235 20.44 19.04 -8.02
C GLY A 235 20.29 19.47 -9.48
N GLY A 236 20.46 18.54 -10.41
CA GLY A 236 20.49 18.79 -11.86
C GLY A 236 19.16 19.13 -12.53
N GLY A 237 18.09 19.35 -11.80
CA GLY A 237 16.83 19.87 -12.33
C GLY A 237 15.95 18.85 -13.06
N GLN A 238 16.22 17.56 -12.94
CA GLN A 238 15.41 16.52 -13.57
C GLN A 238 13.96 16.56 -13.05
N GLN A 239 13.05 15.96 -13.81
CA GLN A 239 11.62 15.87 -13.48
C GLN A 239 11.04 17.24 -13.08
N MET A 240 11.17 18.24 -13.95
CA MET A 240 10.63 19.59 -13.76
C MET A 240 11.15 20.28 -12.47
N ASN A 241 12.37 19.99 -12.04
CA ASN A 241 12.98 20.43 -10.78
C ASN A 241 12.26 19.92 -9.51
N LEU A 242 11.37 18.94 -9.61
CA LEU A 242 10.64 18.39 -8.46
C LEU A 242 11.40 17.23 -7.80
N ARG A 243 12.21 16.51 -8.55
CA ARG A 243 13.07 15.45 -8.04
C ARG A 243 14.31 15.28 -8.90
N SER A 244 15.42 15.81 -8.43
CA SER A 244 16.70 15.75 -9.15
C SER A 244 17.38 14.39 -9.05
N GLY A 245 18.31 14.10 -9.96
CA GLY A 245 19.09 12.88 -10.06
C GLY A 245 18.84 12.13 -11.37
N THR A 246 19.87 11.44 -11.86
CA THR A 246 19.75 10.59 -13.05
C THR A 246 18.61 9.59 -12.88
N LEU A 247 17.75 9.48 -13.89
CA LEU A 247 16.61 8.56 -13.85
C LEU A 247 17.10 7.10 -13.79
N ASN A 248 16.49 6.31 -12.92
CA ASN A 248 16.68 4.87 -12.86
C ASN A 248 15.88 4.20 -14.00
N SER A 249 16.41 4.29 -15.23
CA SER A 249 15.73 3.79 -16.43
C SER A 249 15.37 2.31 -16.31
N MET A 250 16.28 1.46 -15.80
CA MET A 250 15.99 0.04 -15.55
C MET A 250 14.79 -0.15 -14.61
N GLY A 251 14.76 0.59 -13.50
CA GLY A 251 13.64 0.53 -12.55
C GLY A 251 12.33 1.05 -13.14
N ILE A 252 12.39 2.10 -13.97
CA ILE A 252 11.22 2.66 -14.66
C ILE A 252 10.62 1.66 -15.65
N ILE A 253 11.47 1.00 -16.45
CA ILE A 253 11.04 -0.07 -17.37
C ILE A 253 10.40 -1.24 -16.60
N GLY A 254 11.03 -1.68 -15.50
CA GLY A 254 10.48 -2.73 -14.65
C GLY A 254 9.14 -2.35 -14.02
N LEU A 255 9.01 -1.11 -13.56
CA LEU A 255 7.75 -0.59 -13.01
C LEU A 255 6.64 -0.51 -14.08
N ALA A 256 6.95 0.01 -15.28
CA ALA A 256 6.00 0.08 -16.38
C ALA A 256 5.49 -1.30 -16.77
N LYS A 257 6.40 -2.29 -16.92
CA LYS A 257 6.02 -3.68 -17.24
C LYS A 257 5.20 -4.31 -16.11
N ALA A 258 5.53 -4.06 -14.85
CA ALA A 258 4.76 -4.57 -13.72
C ALA A 258 3.32 -4.03 -13.69
N LEU A 259 3.13 -2.75 -13.99
CA LEU A 259 1.80 -2.11 -14.05
C LEU A 259 0.99 -2.61 -15.28
N GLU A 260 1.64 -2.80 -16.43
CA GLU A 260 1.01 -3.43 -17.61
C GLU A 260 0.45 -4.83 -17.28
N LEU A 261 1.28 -5.67 -16.63
CA LEU A 261 0.84 -7.01 -16.19
C LEU A 261 -0.25 -6.93 -15.11
N ALA A 262 -0.17 -5.96 -14.19
CA ALA A 262 -1.19 -5.75 -13.18
C ALA A 262 -2.55 -5.40 -13.80
N THR A 263 -2.58 -4.55 -14.83
CA THR A 263 -3.80 -4.25 -15.58
C THR A 263 -4.35 -5.50 -16.25
N SER A 264 -3.48 -6.25 -16.96
CA SER A 264 -3.88 -7.45 -17.71
C SER A 264 -4.39 -8.59 -16.84
N PHE A 265 -3.88 -8.68 -15.60
CA PHE A 265 -4.17 -9.81 -14.70
C PHE A 265 -5.05 -9.42 -13.50
N CYS A 266 -5.52 -8.18 -13.40
CA CYS A 266 -6.22 -7.65 -12.24
C CYS A 266 -7.38 -8.56 -11.78
N GLU A 267 -8.28 -8.91 -12.69
CA GLU A 267 -9.45 -9.75 -12.40
C GLU A 267 -9.05 -11.18 -11.99
N ARG A 268 -8.14 -11.79 -12.75
CA ARG A 268 -7.63 -13.14 -12.48
C ARG A 268 -6.97 -13.20 -11.10
N ASP A 269 -6.08 -12.24 -10.82
CA ASP A 269 -5.34 -12.20 -9.57
C ASP A 269 -6.26 -11.92 -8.37
N ALA A 270 -7.21 -10.99 -8.51
CA ALA A 270 -8.19 -10.68 -7.47
C ALA A 270 -9.05 -11.91 -7.12
N LYS A 271 -9.54 -12.65 -8.13
CA LYS A 271 -10.31 -13.88 -7.96
C LYS A 271 -9.48 -14.96 -7.27
N LEU A 272 -8.27 -15.22 -7.76
CA LEU A 272 -7.37 -16.21 -7.18
C LEU A 272 -7.12 -15.93 -5.69
N VAL A 273 -6.67 -14.73 -5.36
CA VAL A 273 -6.31 -14.41 -3.96
C VAL A 273 -7.52 -14.38 -3.04
N PHE A 274 -8.70 -14.06 -3.57
CA PHE A 274 -9.97 -14.16 -2.83
C PHE A 274 -10.31 -15.61 -2.49
N GLU A 275 -10.22 -16.52 -3.44
CA GLU A 275 -10.46 -17.95 -3.25
C GLU A 275 -9.47 -18.55 -2.23
N LEU A 276 -8.18 -18.21 -2.33
CA LEU A 276 -7.13 -18.67 -1.41
C LEU A 276 -7.35 -18.15 0.02
N ARG A 277 -7.75 -16.87 0.16
CA ARG A 277 -8.10 -16.28 1.45
C ARG A 277 -9.26 -17.02 2.10
N ASN A 278 -10.34 -17.22 1.35
CA ASN A 278 -11.54 -17.87 1.88
C ASN A 278 -11.28 -19.35 2.22
N LEU A 279 -10.47 -20.06 1.42
CA LEU A 279 -10.03 -21.42 1.76
C LEU A 279 -9.30 -21.45 3.10
N MET A 280 -8.31 -20.58 3.29
CA MET A 280 -7.56 -20.52 4.55
C MET A 280 -8.45 -20.16 5.73
N TRP A 281 -9.30 -19.13 5.58
CA TRP A 281 -10.22 -18.71 6.62
C TRP A 281 -11.18 -19.82 7.03
N SER A 282 -11.88 -20.45 6.09
CA SER A 282 -12.87 -21.47 6.38
C SER A 282 -12.28 -22.67 7.14
N ARG A 283 -11.08 -23.10 6.77
CA ARG A 283 -10.40 -24.22 7.43
C ARG A 283 -9.89 -23.85 8.82
N LEU A 284 -9.26 -22.67 8.97
CA LEU A 284 -8.73 -22.23 10.26
C LEU A 284 -9.85 -21.88 11.25
N SER A 285 -10.93 -21.21 10.82
CA SER A 285 -12.05 -20.86 11.70
C SER A 285 -12.83 -22.08 12.22
N THR A 286 -12.82 -23.17 11.47
CA THR A 286 -13.41 -24.45 11.92
C THR A 286 -12.50 -25.20 12.89
N SER A 287 -11.17 -25.06 12.77
CA SER A 287 -10.20 -25.83 13.54
C SER A 287 -9.66 -25.11 14.78
N VAL A 288 -9.76 -23.77 14.83
CA VAL A 288 -9.24 -22.95 15.92
C VAL A 288 -10.42 -22.22 16.58
N ASP A 289 -10.85 -22.76 17.72
CA ASP A 289 -11.95 -22.15 18.48
C ASP A 289 -11.58 -20.76 18.99
N GLY A 290 -12.47 -19.77 18.76
CA GLY A 290 -12.25 -18.39 19.14
C GLY A 290 -11.29 -17.62 18.23
N LEU A 291 -10.92 -18.15 17.05
CA LEU A 291 -10.14 -17.41 16.05
C LEU A 291 -10.89 -16.13 15.63
N LEU A 292 -10.19 -14.99 15.64
CA LEU A 292 -10.76 -13.71 15.22
C LEU A 292 -10.06 -13.21 13.95
N PHE A 293 -10.81 -12.57 13.07
CA PHE A 293 -10.20 -11.79 11.99
C PHE A 293 -10.13 -10.29 12.36
N ASN A 294 -9.18 -9.57 11.78
CA ASN A 294 -8.99 -8.13 11.96
C ASN A 294 -9.36 -7.37 10.70
N GLY A 295 -9.94 -6.19 10.86
CA GLY A 295 -10.38 -5.32 9.76
C GLY A 295 -11.85 -5.54 9.37
N PRO A 296 -12.28 -5.00 8.19
CA PRO A 296 -13.66 -5.08 7.76
C PRO A 296 -14.10 -6.52 7.47
N SER A 297 -15.35 -6.83 7.71
CA SER A 297 -15.95 -8.10 7.30
C SER A 297 -16.09 -8.19 5.78
N TRP A 298 -16.25 -9.41 5.30
CA TRP A 298 -16.53 -9.72 3.88
C TRP A 298 -17.62 -10.78 3.80
N ASP A 299 -18.15 -10.99 2.59
CA ASP A 299 -19.13 -12.04 2.33
C ASP A 299 -18.40 -13.39 2.16
N GLU A 300 -18.45 -14.22 3.18
CA GLU A 300 -17.78 -15.52 3.24
C GLU A 300 -18.44 -16.57 2.34
N GLU A 301 -19.74 -16.45 2.06
CA GLU A 301 -20.53 -17.39 1.27
C GLU A 301 -20.35 -17.19 -0.24
N ARG A 302 -19.75 -16.09 -0.65
CA ARG A 302 -19.54 -15.77 -2.06
C ARG A 302 -18.52 -16.69 -2.71
N SER A 303 -18.96 -17.54 -3.62
CA SER A 303 -18.11 -18.58 -4.23
C SER A 303 -17.25 -18.07 -5.40
N THR A 304 -17.72 -17.08 -6.17
CA THR A 304 -17.02 -16.53 -7.36
C THR A 304 -17.40 -15.07 -7.57
N PRO A 305 -16.74 -14.11 -6.91
CA PRO A 305 -17.07 -12.71 -7.08
C PRO A 305 -16.59 -12.20 -8.45
N THR A 306 -17.37 -11.29 -9.04
CA THR A 306 -16.87 -10.43 -10.12
C THR A 306 -15.87 -9.41 -9.56
N LEU A 307 -15.06 -8.79 -10.40
CA LEU A 307 -14.13 -7.75 -9.98
C LEU A 307 -14.84 -6.59 -9.28
N ASP A 308 -16.02 -6.19 -9.78
CA ASP A 308 -16.84 -5.13 -9.14
C ASP A 308 -17.31 -5.54 -7.75
N GLN A 309 -17.65 -6.79 -7.55
CA GLN A 309 -18.05 -7.31 -6.23
C GLN A 309 -16.86 -7.38 -5.27
N VAL A 310 -15.67 -7.79 -5.73
CA VAL A 310 -14.43 -7.75 -4.93
C VAL A 310 -14.09 -6.31 -4.55
N ASN A 311 -14.24 -5.37 -5.47
CA ASN A 311 -13.97 -3.96 -5.24
C ASN A 311 -15.02 -3.27 -4.37
N SER A 312 -16.27 -3.77 -4.33
CA SER A 312 -17.31 -3.26 -3.44
C SER A 312 -17.10 -3.65 -1.97
N GLU A 313 -16.31 -4.70 -1.73
CA GLU A 313 -15.86 -5.04 -0.37
C GLU A 313 -14.90 -3.96 0.12
N ARG A 314 -15.09 -3.50 1.34
CA ARG A 314 -14.17 -2.53 1.97
C ARG A 314 -12.86 -3.20 2.44
N ARG A 315 -12.46 -4.30 1.77
CA ARG A 315 -11.30 -5.11 2.12
C ARG A 315 -10.56 -5.62 0.89
N LEU A 316 -9.23 -5.53 0.90
CA LEU A 316 -8.37 -6.15 -0.12
C LEU A 316 -8.59 -7.66 -0.17
N ALA A 317 -8.82 -8.20 -1.37
CA ALA A 317 -9.10 -9.62 -1.59
C ALA A 317 -8.01 -10.55 -1.04
N GLY A 318 -6.74 -10.18 -1.20
CA GLY A 318 -5.58 -10.98 -0.78
C GLY A 318 -5.05 -10.69 0.63
N ASN A 319 -5.85 -10.06 1.50
CA ASN A 319 -5.44 -9.79 2.89
C ASN A 319 -6.23 -10.65 3.87
N LEU A 320 -5.52 -11.30 4.80
CA LEU A 320 -6.11 -11.98 5.94
C LEU A 320 -5.25 -11.71 7.17
N SER A 321 -5.82 -11.03 8.17
CA SER A 321 -5.19 -10.74 9.45
C SER A 321 -5.95 -11.48 10.54
N LEU A 322 -5.30 -12.41 11.24
CA LEU A 322 -5.91 -13.37 12.15
C LEU A 322 -5.32 -13.24 13.55
N CYS A 323 -6.18 -13.17 14.56
CA CYS A 323 -5.78 -13.22 15.95
C CYS A 323 -6.06 -14.64 16.50
N PHE A 324 -5.01 -15.35 16.85
CA PHE A 324 -5.04 -16.70 17.42
C PHE A 324 -5.20 -16.61 18.94
N PRO A 325 -6.29 -17.16 19.54
CA PRO A 325 -6.45 -17.08 20.97
C PRO A 325 -5.34 -17.84 21.72
N LYS A 326 -4.89 -17.29 22.85
CA LYS A 326 -3.90 -17.91 23.75
C LYS A 326 -2.48 -18.10 23.20
N VAL A 327 -2.22 -17.84 21.92
CA VAL A 327 -0.92 -18.10 21.30
C VAL A 327 -0.39 -16.84 20.62
N GLU A 328 0.82 -16.44 20.94
CA GLU A 328 1.47 -15.30 20.27
C GLU A 328 1.79 -15.62 18.80
N GLY A 329 1.54 -14.65 17.91
CA GLY A 329 1.83 -14.78 16.48
C GLY A 329 3.31 -15.08 16.20
N GLN A 330 4.23 -14.51 16.97
CA GLN A 330 5.65 -14.78 16.83
C GLN A 330 5.99 -16.25 17.15
N SER A 331 5.35 -16.84 18.16
CA SER A 331 5.54 -18.27 18.51
C SER A 331 5.05 -19.18 17.38
N LEU A 332 3.90 -18.84 16.76
CA LEU A 332 3.40 -19.58 15.59
C LEU A 332 4.37 -19.49 14.40
N MET A 333 4.96 -18.32 14.13
CA MET A 333 5.96 -18.15 13.06
C MET A 333 7.23 -19.00 13.32
N LEU A 334 7.69 -19.07 14.58
CA LEU A 334 8.85 -19.90 14.96
C LEU A 334 8.57 -21.40 14.79
N GLU A 335 7.35 -21.86 15.07
CA GLU A 335 6.93 -23.26 14.87
C GLU A 335 6.65 -23.60 13.40
N THR A 336 6.48 -22.59 12.54
CA THR A 336 6.21 -22.78 11.11
C THR A 336 7.25 -22.10 10.20
N PRO A 337 8.56 -22.40 10.33
CA PRO A 337 9.64 -21.67 9.65
C PRO A 337 9.64 -21.80 8.11
N SER A 338 8.88 -22.74 7.56
CA SER A 338 8.65 -22.88 6.12
C SER A 338 7.62 -21.90 5.57
N LEU A 339 6.86 -21.19 6.43
CA LEU A 339 5.90 -20.18 6.04
C LEU A 339 6.51 -18.79 6.25
N ALA A 340 6.59 -17.99 5.19
CA ALA A 340 6.92 -16.59 5.30
C ALA A 340 5.64 -15.78 5.59
N LEU A 341 5.47 -15.36 6.84
CA LEU A 341 4.34 -14.61 7.37
C LEU A 341 4.84 -13.34 8.07
N SER A 342 3.94 -12.43 8.39
CA SER A 342 4.21 -11.30 9.29
C SER A 342 3.36 -11.38 10.54
N SER A 343 3.94 -10.97 11.69
CA SER A 343 3.17 -10.78 12.92
C SER A 343 2.44 -9.44 12.91
N GLY A 344 1.50 -9.25 13.84
CA GLY A 344 0.83 -7.97 14.10
C GLY A 344 1.69 -6.93 14.79
N SER A 345 3.01 -7.17 14.95
CA SER A 345 3.98 -6.18 15.40
C SER A 345 4.57 -5.42 14.22
N ALA A 346 4.96 -4.16 14.46
CA ALA A 346 5.47 -3.24 13.44
C ALA A 346 6.62 -3.83 12.59
N CYS A 347 6.77 -3.31 11.38
CA CYS A 347 7.72 -3.74 10.33
C CYS A 347 9.22 -3.67 10.70
N THR A 348 9.58 -3.48 11.96
CA THR A 348 10.97 -3.48 12.43
C THR A 348 11.16 -4.59 13.47
N SER A 349 12.08 -5.50 13.19
CA SER A 349 12.50 -6.59 14.09
C SER A 349 13.05 -6.11 15.45
N THR A 350 13.14 -4.82 15.66
CA THR A 350 13.65 -4.16 16.87
C THR A 350 12.56 -3.54 17.75
N ASP A 351 11.32 -3.37 17.25
CA ASP A 351 10.23 -2.79 18.02
C ASP A 351 9.29 -3.89 18.53
N THR A 352 9.26 -4.08 19.85
CA THR A 352 8.40 -5.04 20.55
C THR A 352 6.99 -4.51 20.79
N ALA A 353 6.71 -3.27 20.39
CA ALA A 353 5.39 -2.67 20.58
C ALA A 353 4.33 -3.33 19.69
N PRO A 354 3.12 -3.57 20.21
CA PRO A 354 2.03 -4.11 19.41
C PRO A 354 1.59 -3.10 18.34
N SER A 355 1.10 -3.60 17.20
CA SER A 355 0.64 -2.78 16.08
C SER A 355 -0.32 -1.68 16.50
N HIS A 356 0.00 -0.43 16.15
CA HIS A 356 -0.88 0.71 16.36
C HIS A 356 -2.19 0.58 15.56
N VAL A 357 -2.16 -0.10 14.40
CA VAL A 357 -3.36 -0.37 13.57
C VAL A 357 -4.32 -1.30 14.31
N LEU A 358 -3.80 -2.40 14.87
CA LEU A 358 -4.62 -3.35 15.62
C LEU A 358 -5.20 -2.71 16.89
N ARG A 359 -4.42 -1.87 17.57
CA ARG A 359 -4.89 -1.08 18.70
C ARG A 359 -5.99 -0.09 18.29
N ALA A 360 -5.83 0.58 17.14
CA ALA A 360 -6.81 1.53 16.63
C ALA A 360 -8.18 0.88 16.32
N ILE A 361 -8.20 -0.38 15.88
CA ILE A 361 -9.44 -1.15 15.65
C ILE A 361 -9.99 -1.83 16.91
N GLY A 362 -9.44 -1.53 18.08
CA GLY A 362 -9.97 -1.98 19.38
C GLY A 362 -9.46 -3.34 19.86
N ARG A 363 -8.39 -3.88 19.28
CA ARG A 363 -7.74 -5.08 19.81
C ARG A 363 -6.96 -4.75 21.08
N SER A 364 -7.01 -5.66 22.08
CA SER A 364 -6.15 -5.58 23.24
C SER A 364 -4.68 -5.77 22.86
N GLU A 365 -3.76 -5.49 23.74
CA GLU A 365 -2.33 -5.73 23.52
C GLU A 365 -2.05 -7.21 23.24
N ASP A 366 -2.63 -8.11 24.04
CA ASP A 366 -2.49 -9.56 23.87
C ASP A 366 -3.05 -10.03 22.53
N GLN A 367 -4.23 -9.52 22.12
CA GLN A 367 -4.81 -9.82 20.82
C GLN A 367 -3.94 -9.33 19.66
N ALA A 368 -3.34 -8.14 19.81
CA ALA A 368 -2.43 -7.63 18.80
C ALA A 368 -1.15 -8.48 18.68
N ARG A 369 -0.58 -8.95 19.82
CA ARG A 369 0.57 -9.87 19.85
C ARG A 369 0.21 -11.26 19.29
N ALA A 370 -1.01 -11.72 19.51
CA ALA A 370 -1.54 -12.98 19.00
C ALA A 370 -1.93 -12.95 17.52
N THR A 371 -1.60 -11.87 16.79
CA THR A 371 -2.02 -11.68 15.41
C THR A 371 -0.94 -12.11 14.42
N LEU A 372 -1.38 -12.85 13.38
CA LEU A 372 -0.63 -13.09 12.14
C LEU A 372 -1.30 -12.38 10.96
N ARG A 373 -0.48 -11.81 10.08
CA ARG A 373 -0.92 -11.31 8.79
C ARG A 373 -0.50 -12.27 7.69
N VAL A 374 -1.47 -12.68 6.88
CA VAL A 374 -1.27 -13.46 5.66
C VAL A 374 -1.55 -12.58 4.46
N GLY A 375 -0.60 -12.48 3.55
CA GLY A 375 -0.71 -11.75 2.30
C GLY A 375 -0.59 -12.69 1.11
N PHE A 376 -1.71 -12.94 0.42
CA PHE A 376 -1.74 -13.78 -0.77
C PHE A 376 -1.30 -13.00 -2.01
N GLY A 377 -0.70 -13.71 -2.99
CA GLY A 377 -0.25 -13.15 -4.24
C GLY A 377 -0.45 -14.10 -5.43
N ARG A 378 -0.22 -13.59 -6.66
CA ARG A 378 -0.47 -14.29 -7.93
C ARG A 378 0.29 -15.61 -8.11
N PHE A 379 1.34 -15.84 -7.35
CA PHE A 379 2.16 -17.05 -7.42
C PHE A 379 1.81 -18.09 -6.36
N ASN A 380 0.86 -17.80 -5.46
CA ASN A 380 0.40 -18.79 -4.50
C ASN A 380 -0.56 -19.79 -5.16
N THR A 381 -0.51 -21.04 -4.68
CA THR A 381 -1.38 -22.11 -5.16
C THR A 381 -2.27 -22.65 -4.05
N ARG A 382 -3.31 -23.35 -4.43
CA ARG A 382 -4.23 -24.02 -3.50
C ARG A 382 -3.52 -25.01 -2.60
N GLU A 383 -2.61 -25.81 -3.19
CA GLU A 383 -1.83 -26.82 -2.48
C GLU A 383 -0.91 -26.20 -1.43
N GLU A 384 -0.32 -25.02 -1.74
CA GLU A 384 0.46 -24.26 -0.76
C GLU A 384 -0.40 -23.81 0.42
N ILE A 385 -1.64 -23.36 0.16
CA ILE A 385 -2.55 -22.92 1.22
C ILE A 385 -3.05 -24.09 2.06
N ASP A 386 -3.40 -25.22 1.44
CA ASP A 386 -3.79 -26.44 2.18
C ASP A 386 -2.67 -26.89 3.12
N PHE A 387 -1.43 -26.93 2.64
CA PHE A 387 -0.27 -27.27 3.46
C PHE A 387 0.00 -26.24 4.58
N ALA A 388 -0.11 -24.95 4.27
CA ALA A 388 0.11 -23.88 5.25
C ALA A 388 -0.92 -23.94 6.38
N VAL A 389 -2.18 -24.22 6.07
CA VAL A 389 -3.26 -24.39 7.05
C VAL A 389 -2.97 -25.56 7.97
N ASP A 390 -2.59 -26.74 7.42
CA ASP A 390 -2.26 -27.92 8.22
C ASP A 390 -1.09 -27.68 9.18
N LEU A 391 -0.10 -26.90 8.73
CA LEU A 391 1.03 -26.50 9.60
C LEU A 391 0.58 -25.57 10.73
N LEU A 392 -0.22 -24.56 10.41
CA LEU A 392 -0.70 -23.59 11.39
C LEU A 392 -1.59 -24.25 12.44
N ILE A 393 -2.48 -25.17 12.04
CA ILE A 393 -3.32 -25.92 12.98
C ILE A 393 -2.46 -26.72 13.95
N ARG A 394 -1.52 -27.54 13.44
CA ARG A 394 -0.62 -28.33 14.29
C ARG A 394 0.23 -27.48 15.22
N ALA A 395 0.75 -26.36 14.72
CA ALA A 395 1.52 -25.42 15.55
C ALA A 395 0.66 -24.81 16.66
N TYR A 396 -0.56 -24.40 16.32
CA TYR A 396 -1.51 -23.87 17.28
C TYR A 396 -1.89 -24.89 18.36
N GLU A 397 -2.25 -26.12 17.99
CA GLU A 397 -2.57 -27.20 18.91
C GLU A 397 -1.41 -27.49 19.89
N LYS A 398 -0.19 -27.59 19.34
CA LYS A 398 1.02 -27.77 20.14
C LYS A 398 1.23 -26.63 21.15
N LEU A 399 1.18 -25.38 20.70
CA LEU A 399 1.46 -24.22 21.55
C LEU A 399 0.36 -23.95 22.58
N SER A 400 -0.92 -24.12 22.18
CA SER A 400 -2.05 -23.89 23.09
C SER A 400 -2.11 -24.90 24.24
N ALA A 401 -1.60 -26.13 24.03
CA ALA A 401 -1.51 -27.15 25.08
C ALA A 401 -0.56 -26.78 26.23
N PHE A 402 0.39 -25.86 26.02
CA PHE A 402 1.28 -25.35 27.08
C PHE A 402 0.70 -24.19 27.89
N VAL A 403 -0.41 -23.58 27.41
CA VAL A 403 -1.04 -22.42 28.06
C VAL A 403 -2.32 -22.83 28.81
N ALA A 404 -2.75 -24.08 28.66
CA ALA A 404 -3.86 -24.68 29.40
C ALA A 404 -3.36 -25.24 30.74
#